data_b3320aadd8d5ea1903729aac7fd219cd
#
_entry.id   b3320aadd8d5ea1903729aac7fd219cd
#
_cell.length_a   1.000
_cell.length_b   1.000
_cell.length_c   1.000
_cell.angle_alpha   90.00
_cell.angle_beta   90.00
_cell.angle_gamma   90.00
#
_symmetry.space_group_name_H-M   'P 1'
#
loop_
_entity.id
_entity.type
_entity.pdbx_description
1 polymer ?
#
loop_
_entity_poly.entity_id
_entity_poly.type
_entity_poly.pdbx_seq_one_letter_code
_entity_poly.pdbx_strand_id
1 'polypeptide(L)'
;MTGFWTLLGPDFAGKSTLLRQLRDERACQVVSYDDWCVAERFPAIRRLRREWVLDVYPRVGEEYSPAAAVAMLRPIVRHLHDQVARAADDVPVIVDSYYYKLLVKCRLLGLVHERTFAEWRALPQPDGVIYLDLPPEVAWERAQWGSRLNAFEHYGPVPGWEGFAELQSRMRPAIMEEIAGLPLVVLDARAGQRTVAAEAGRVLASAVVAP
;
A
#
# COMPACT_ATOMS: atom_id res chain seq x y z
N MET A 1 -17.23 -5.17 -13.73
CA MET A 1 -16.56 -4.54 -12.57
C MET A 1 -15.67 -3.45 -13.13
N THR A 2 -15.73 -2.29 -12.57
CA THR A 2 -14.85 -1.17 -12.93
C THR A 2 -13.40 -1.62 -12.77
N GLY A 3 -12.57 -1.43 -13.80
CA GLY A 3 -11.15 -1.65 -13.72
C GLY A 3 -10.50 -0.69 -12.71
N PHE A 4 -9.37 -1.08 -12.14
CA PHE A 4 -8.65 -0.21 -11.20
C PHE A 4 -7.13 -0.36 -11.32
N TRP A 5 -6.42 0.68 -10.94
CA TRP A 5 -4.96 0.68 -10.81
C TRP A 5 -4.55 0.61 -9.35
N THR A 6 -3.38 0.06 -9.06
CA THR A 6 -2.81 0.11 -7.71
C THR A 6 -1.55 0.96 -7.66
N LEU A 7 -1.41 1.75 -6.59
CA LEU A 7 -0.22 2.55 -6.31
C LEU A 7 0.65 1.80 -5.30
N LEU A 8 1.84 1.42 -5.71
CA LEU A 8 2.83 0.74 -4.88
C LEU A 8 4.09 1.59 -4.69
N GLY A 9 4.98 1.13 -3.84
CA GLY A 9 6.27 1.78 -3.56
C GLY A 9 6.67 1.64 -2.09
N PRO A 10 7.93 1.96 -1.75
CA PRO A 10 8.45 1.85 -0.39
C PRO A 10 7.68 2.74 0.60
N ASP A 11 7.97 2.57 1.87
CA ASP A 11 7.50 3.50 2.89
C ASP A 11 8.13 4.88 2.62
N PHE A 12 7.41 5.94 2.94
CA PHE A 12 7.82 7.33 2.70
C PHE A 12 8.08 7.73 1.22
N ALA A 13 7.69 6.91 0.24
CA ALA A 13 7.78 7.28 -1.18
C ALA A 13 6.88 8.45 -1.59
N GLY A 14 5.95 8.88 -0.73
CA GLY A 14 5.04 9.98 -1.05
C GLY A 14 3.68 9.53 -1.60
N LYS A 15 3.33 8.24 -1.49
CA LYS A 15 2.05 7.69 -1.98
C LYS A 15 0.83 8.46 -1.49
N SER A 16 0.71 8.68 -0.18
CA SER A 16 -0.46 9.40 0.38
C SER A 16 -0.54 10.85 -0.10
N THR A 17 0.61 11.49 -0.36
CA THR A 17 0.67 12.85 -0.92
C THR A 17 0.17 12.86 -2.36
N LEU A 18 0.66 11.93 -3.18
CA LEU A 18 0.21 11.76 -4.56
C LEU A 18 -1.30 11.46 -4.65
N LEU A 19 -1.79 10.53 -3.85
CA LEU A 19 -3.20 10.16 -3.82
C LEU A 19 -4.11 11.32 -3.42
N ARG A 20 -3.69 12.14 -2.44
CA ARG A 20 -4.43 13.36 -2.07
C ARG A 20 -4.50 14.34 -3.23
N GLN A 21 -3.38 14.59 -3.90
CA GLN A 21 -3.32 15.49 -5.04
C GLN A 21 -4.24 15.00 -6.17
N LEU A 22 -4.13 13.73 -6.58
CA LEU A 22 -4.98 13.14 -7.62
C LEU A 22 -6.47 13.23 -7.28
N ARG A 23 -6.83 13.01 -6.00
CA ARG A 23 -8.22 13.17 -5.53
C ARG A 23 -8.68 14.62 -5.59
N ASP A 24 -7.85 15.56 -5.12
CA ASP A 24 -8.20 16.98 -5.04
C ASP A 24 -8.32 17.61 -6.46
N GLU A 25 -7.53 17.11 -7.41
CA GLU A 25 -7.63 17.42 -8.85
C GLU A 25 -8.79 16.69 -9.55
N ARG A 26 -9.51 15.80 -8.85
CA ARG A 26 -10.58 14.95 -9.39
C ARG A 26 -10.13 14.09 -10.57
N ALA A 27 -8.85 13.75 -10.62
CA ALA A 27 -8.28 12.92 -11.67
C ALA A 27 -8.70 11.45 -11.57
N CYS A 28 -9.06 11.00 -10.36
CA CYS A 28 -9.48 9.62 -10.09
C CYS A 28 -10.24 9.50 -8.76
N GLN A 29 -10.95 8.39 -8.60
CA GLN A 29 -11.45 7.95 -7.30
C GLN A 29 -10.33 7.21 -6.56
N VAL A 30 -10.01 7.69 -5.34
CA VAL A 30 -8.99 7.08 -4.50
C VAL A 30 -9.62 6.14 -3.48
N VAL A 31 -9.10 4.92 -3.41
CA VAL A 31 -9.44 3.91 -2.41
C VAL A 31 -8.20 3.63 -1.55
N SER A 32 -8.29 3.86 -0.24
CA SER A 32 -7.21 3.60 0.72
C SER A 32 -7.80 3.24 2.08
N TYR A 33 -7.03 2.51 2.88
CA TYR A 33 -7.36 2.24 4.28
C TYR A 33 -6.73 3.27 5.25
N ASP A 34 -6.05 4.28 4.73
CA ASP A 34 -5.48 5.37 5.54
C ASP A 34 -6.58 6.28 6.10
N ASP A 35 -6.39 6.76 7.33
CA ASP A 35 -7.36 7.55 8.08
C ASP A 35 -7.89 8.78 7.34
N TRP A 36 -7.07 9.41 6.49
CA TRP A 36 -7.47 10.55 5.69
C TRP A 36 -8.43 10.21 4.54
N CYS A 37 -8.50 8.92 4.15
CA CYS A 37 -9.31 8.45 3.01
C CYS A 37 -10.53 7.65 3.47
N VAL A 38 -10.40 6.85 4.53
CA VAL A 38 -11.51 6.03 5.03
C VAL A 38 -12.63 6.92 5.54
N ALA A 39 -13.82 6.79 4.92
CA ALA A 39 -14.98 7.57 5.32
C ALA A 39 -15.36 7.33 6.80
N GLU A 40 -15.91 8.36 7.45
CA GLU A 40 -16.30 8.31 8.88
C GLU A 40 -17.27 7.17 9.22
N ARG A 41 -18.10 6.77 8.24
CA ARG A 41 -19.03 5.64 8.38
C ARG A 41 -18.36 4.27 8.55
N PHE A 42 -17.01 4.18 8.41
CA PHE A 42 -16.24 2.94 8.61
C PHE A 42 -15.27 3.03 9.80
N PRO A 43 -15.74 3.40 11.01
CA PRO A 43 -14.86 3.60 12.16
C PRO A 43 -14.14 2.32 12.59
N ALA A 44 -14.70 1.15 12.31
CA ALA A 44 -14.08 -0.13 12.63
C ALA A 44 -12.81 -0.38 11.80
N ILE A 45 -12.79 -0.01 10.51
CA ILE A 45 -11.60 -0.15 9.64
C ILE A 45 -10.47 0.75 10.13
N ARG A 46 -10.78 2.02 10.46
CA ARG A 46 -9.81 2.97 11.01
C ARG A 46 -9.18 2.47 12.30
N ARG A 47 -10.02 2.01 13.26
CA ARG A 47 -9.55 1.45 14.52
C ARG A 47 -8.72 0.20 14.30
N LEU A 48 -9.19 -0.75 13.49
CA LEU A 48 -8.48 -2.01 13.23
C LEU A 48 -7.08 -1.76 12.68
N ARG A 49 -6.91 -0.85 11.70
CA ARG A 49 -5.60 -0.52 11.16
C ARG A 49 -4.66 0.03 12.23
N ARG A 50 -5.16 0.99 13.02
CA ARG A 50 -4.36 1.63 14.08
C ARG A 50 -3.97 0.63 15.15
N GLU A 51 -4.94 -0.10 15.69
CA GLU A 51 -4.72 -1.07 16.75
C GLU A 51 -3.84 -2.24 16.28
N TRP A 52 -3.97 -2.64 15.01
CA TRP A 52 -3.12 -3.70 14.47
C TRP A 52 -1.63 -3.31 14.50
N VAL A 53 -1.29 -2.08 14.11
CA VAL A 53 0.10 -1.60 14.10
C VAL A 53 0.62 -1.31 15.50
N LEU A 54 -0.22 -0.75 16.38
CA LEU A 54 0.20 -0.26 17.70
C LEU A 54 0.12 -1.33 18.80
N ASP A 55 -0.75 -2.30 18.66
CA ASP A 55 -1.06 -3.29 19.69
C ASP A 55 -0.80 -4.72 19.23
N VAL A 56 -1.38 -5.15 18.10
CA VAL A 56 -1.29 -6.55 17.67
C VAL A 56 0.12 -6.91 17.20
N TYR A 57 0.67 -6.14 16.24
CA TYR A 57 1.96 -6.48 15.63
C TYR A 57 3.13 -6.53 16.63
N PRO A 58 3.30 -5.56 17.56
CA PRO A 58 4.39 -5.60 18.54
C PRO A 58 4.35 -6.81 19.48
N ARG A 59 3.19 -7.43 19.64
CA ARG A 59 2.99 -8.59 20.55
C ARG A 59 2.87 -9.93 19.81
N VAL A 60 3.19 -9.95 18.52
CA VAL A 60 3.24 -11.21 17.76
C VAL A 60 4.38 -12.08 18.27
N GLY A 61 4.07 -13.34 18.49
CA GLY A 61 5.00 -14.32 19.06
C GLY A 61 4.88 -14.46 20.58
N GLU A 62 4.30 -13.49 21.26
CA GLU A 62 4.00 -13.53 22.69
C GLU A 62 2.50 -13.76 22.95
N GLU A 63 1.65 -12.84 22.49
CA GLU A 63 0.20 -12.90 22.73
C GLU A 63 -0.59 -13.30 21.48
N TYR A 64 -0.10 -12.93 20.31
CA TYR A 64 -0.73 -13.25 19.02
C TYR A 64 0.13 -14.21 18.20
N SER A 65 -0.47 -15.26 17.68
CA SER A 65 0.22 -16.05 16.66
C SER A 65 0.36 -15.25 15.35
N PRO A 66 1.41 -15.50 14.54
CA PRO A 66 1.53 -14.88 13.20
C PRO A 66 0.27 -15.06 12.35
N ALA A 67 -0.33 -16.26 12.40
CA ALA A 67 -1.56 -16.57 11.68
C ALA A 67 -2.74 -15.70 12.12
N ALA A 68 -2.92 -15.50 13.42
CA ALA A 68 -3.99 -14.64 13.98
C ALA A 68 -3.77 -13.18 13.55
N ALA A 69 -2.55 -12.67 13.68
CA ALA A 69 -2.21 -11.30 13.28
C ALA A 69 -2.50 -11.05 11.79
N VAL A 70 -2.10 -11.97 10.90
CA VAL A 70 -2.40 -11.85 9.46
C VAL A 70 -3.90 -11.96 9.19
N ALA A 71 -4.61 -12.87 9.86
CA ALA A 71 -6.05 -13.03 9.70
C ALA A 71 -6.83 -11.74 10.07
N MET A 72 -6.36 -10.97 11.04
CA MET A 72 -6.95 -9.68 11.44
C MET A 72 -6.83 -8.60 10.35
N LEU A 73 -5.94 -8.73 9.37
CA LEU A 73 -5.83 -7.82 8.23
C LEU A 73 -6.88 -8.09 7.13
N ARG A 74 -7.55 -9.25 7.15
CA ARG A 74 -8.55 -9.63 6.13
C ARG A 74 -9.67 -8.60 5.96
N PRO A 75 -10.28 -8.03 7.03
CA PRO A 75 -11.28 -6.98 6.88
C PRO A 75 -10.77 -5.72 6.17
N ILE A 76 -9.50 -5.36 6.36
CA ILE A 76 -8.88 -4.20 5.68
C ILE A 76 -8.81 -4.46 4.17
N VAL A 77 -8.26 -5.60 3.76
CA VAL A 77 -8.15 -5.97 2.34
C VAL A 77 -9.53 -6.12 1.71
N ARG A 78 -10.47 -6.74 2.42
CA ARG A 78 -11.86 -6.87 1.94
C ARG A 78 -12.53 -5.51 1.78
N HIS A 79 -12.30 -4.58 2.71
CA HIS A 79 -12.82 -3.22 2.60
C HIS A 79 -12.34 -2.51 1.33
N LEU A 80 -11.04 -2.61 1.01
CA LEU A 80 -10.49 -2.04 -0.24
C LEU A 80 -11.21 -2.60 -1.47
N HIS A 81 -11.33 -3.93 -1.55
CA HIS A 81 -12.06 -4.60 -2.64
C HIS A 81 -13.51 -4.12 -2.73
N ASP A 82 -14.22 -4.05 -1.61
CA ASP A 82 -15.63 -3.62 -1.59
C ASP A 82 -15.79 -2.14 -1.99
N GLN A 83 -14.80 -1.27 -1.72
CA GLN A 83 -14.81 0.11 -2.19
C GLN A 83 -14.58 0.18 -3.72
N VAL A 84 -13.68 -0.63 -4.27
CA VAL A 84 -13.50 -0.75 -5.72
C VAL A 84 -14.79 -1.21 -6.40
N ALA A 85 -15.45 -2.24 -5.85
CA ALA A 85 -16.70 -2.77 -6.41
C ALA A 85 -17.87 -1.77 -6.38
N ARG A 86 -17.78 -0.71 -5.57
CA ARG A 86 -18.78 0.38 -5.46
C ARG A 86 -18.35 1.66 -6.17
N ALA A 87 -17.18 1.66 -6.79
CA ALA A 87 -16.70 2.83 -7.51
C ALA A 87 -17.59 3.13 -8.73
N ALA A 88 -17.67 4.38 -9.11
CA ALA A 88 -18.36 4.79 -10.33
C ALA A 88 -17.60 4.34 -11.57
N ASP A 89 -18.30 3.97 -12.63
CA ASP A 89 -17.70 3.46 -13.87
C ASP A 89 -17.10 4.55 -14.77
N ASP A 90 -17.38 5.81 -14.48
CA ASP A 90 -17.02 6.97 -15.32
C ASP A 90 -15.70 7.64 -14.90
N VAL A 91 -15.09 7.21 -13.82
CA VAL A 91 -13.86 7.81 -13.27
C VAL A 91 -12.83 6.72 -12.99
N PRO A 92 -11.54 6.90 -13.36
CA PRO A 92 -10.48 5.94 -13.02
C PRO A 92 -10.43 5.70 -11.52
N VAL A 93 -10.15 4.46 -11.13
CA VAL A 93 -9.97 4.09 -9.71
C VAL A 93 -8.51 3.79 -9.44
N ILE A 94 -7.94 4.37 -8.39
CA ILE A 94 -6.61 4.03 -7.88
C ILE A 94 -6.70 3.54 -6.44
N VAL A 95 -6.11 2.39 -6.16
CA VAL A 95 -6.10 1.76 -4.84
C VAL A 95 -4.71 1.90 -4.22
N ASP A 96 -4.66 2.41 -3.00
CA ASP A 96 -3.42 2.47 -2.22
C ASP A 96 -2.98 1.08 -1.79
N SER A 97 -1.87 0.65 -2.34
CA SER A 97 -1.15 -0.58 -1.98
C SER A 97 -1.95 -1.90 -2.14
N TYR A 98 -3.27 -1.84 -2.27
CA TYR A 98 -4.17 -2.97 -2.27
C TYR A 98 -3.79 -4.01 -1.20
N TYR A 99 -3.66 -5.31 -1.54
CA TYR A 99 -3.13 -6.31 -0.61
C TYR A 99 -1.61 -6.53 -0.76
N TYR A 100 -1.01 -6.14 -1.88
CA TYR A 100 0.38 -6.49 -2.23
C TYR A 100 1.40 -6.10 -1.16
N LYS A 101 1.36 -4.83 -0.74
CA LYS A 101 2.32 -4.34 0.25
C LYS A 101 2.11 -4.98 1.62
N LEU A 102 0.86 -5.22 2.03
CA LEU A 102 0.56 -5.93 3.28
C LEU A 102 1.09 -7.35 3.25
N LEU A 103 0.84 -8.10 2.16
CA LEU A 103 1.32 -9.47 1.97
C LEU A 103 2.84 -9.53 2.02
N VAL A 104 3.51 -8.68 1.24
CA VAL A 104 4.97 -8.64 1.17
C VAL A 104 5.58 -8.28 2.53
N LYS A 105 5.07 -7.25 3.20
CA LYS A 105 5.55 -6.88 4.54
C LYS A 105 5.33 -7.99 5.55
N CYS A 106 4.15 -8.63 5.56
CA CYS A 106 3.91 -9.77 6.43
C CYS A 106 4.94 -10.88 6.21
N ARG A 107 5.20 -11.27 4.95
CA ARG A 107 6.21 -12.31 4.64
C ARG A 107 7.61 -11.92 5.10
N LEU A 108 8.05 -10.71 4.77
CA LEU A 108 9.39 -10.23 5.12
C LEU A 108 9.60 -10.14 6.64
N LEU A 109 8.54 -9.84 7.38
CA LEU A 109 8.56 -9.73 8.84
C LEU A 109 8.20 -11.05 9.55
N GLY A 110 8.17 -12.17 8.82
CA GLY A 110 7.92 -13.50 9.40
C GLY A 110 6.47 -13.81 9.74
N LEU A 111 5.53 -12.96 9.35
CA LEU A 111 4.10 -13.17 9.55
C LEU A 111 3.54 -13.99 8.37
N VAL A 112 3.67 -15.30 8.41
CA VAL A 112 3.25 -16.16 7.30
C VAL A 112 1.92 -16.84 7.60
N HIS A 113 0.94 -16.67 6.70
CA HIS A 113 -0.33 -17.39 6.71
C HIS A 113 -0.81 -17.64 5.28
N GLU A 114 -0.32 -18.68 4.64
CA GLU A 114 -0.50 -18.94 3.20
C GLU A 114 -1.96 -19.03 2.78
N ARG A 115 -2.86 -19.52 3.64
CA ARG A 115 -4.30 -19.54 3.33
C ARG A 115 -4.85 -18.14 3.11
N THR A 116 -4.53 -17.17 3.98
CA THR A 116 -4.97 -15.78 3.81
C THR A 116 -4.32 -15.14 2.59
N PHE A 117 -3.05 -15.43 2.32
CA PHE A 117 -2.37 -14.91 1.14
C PHE A 117 -2.96 -15.47 -0.16
N ALA A 118 -3.33 -16.74 -0.18
CA ALA A 118 -4.04 -17.35 -1.33
C ALA A 118 -5.43 -16.71 -1.53
N GLU A 119 -6.18 -16.45 -0.45
CA GLU A 119 -7.45 -15.73 -0.51
C GLU A 119 -7.29 -14.29 -1.08
N TRP A 120 -6.21 -13.58 -0.70
CA TRP A 120 -5.94 -12.25 -1.24
C TRP A 120 -5.55 -12.26 -2.72
N ARG A 121 -4.72 -13.22 -3.15
CA ARG A 121 -4.36 -13.39 -4.57
C ARG A 121 -5.54 -13.81 -5.45
N ALA A 122 -6.56 -14.44 -4.88
CA ALA A 122 -7.79 -14.79 -5.59
C ALA A 122 -8.75 -13.60 -5.78
N LEU A 123 -8.48 -12.44 -5.19
CA LEU A 123 -9.25 -11.23 -5.44
C LEU A 123 -9.00 -10.71 -6.87
N PRO A 124 -9.95 -9.94 -7.45
CA PRO A 124 -9.73 -9.28 -8.74
C PRO A 124 -8.43 -8.51 -8.77
N GLN A 125 -7.66 -8.70 -9.84
CA GLN A 125 -6.38 -8.05 -10.02
C GLN A 125 -6.56 -6.66 -10.63
N PRO A 126 -5.65 -5.70 -10.37
CA PRO A 126 -5.68 -4.40 -11.03
C PRO A 126 -5.33 -4.50 -12.52
N ASP A 127 -5.81 -3.57 -13.32
CA ASP A 127 -5.45 -3.42 -14.73
C ASP A 127 -3.99 -3.02 -14.92
N GLY A 128 -3.40 -2.42 -13.87
CA GLY A 128 -1.99 -2.07 -13.86
C GLY A 128 -1.52 -1.51 -12.51
N VAL A 129 -0.23 -1.30 -12.45
CA VAL A 129 0.49 -0.85 -11.26
C VAL A 129 1.26 0.42 -11.58
N ILE A 130 1.09 1.45 -10.76
CA ILE A 130 2.02 2.58 -10.66
C ILE A 130 2.93 2.32 -9.47
N TYR A 131 4.24 2.23 -9.70
CA TYR A 131 5.23 2.03 -8.66
C TYR A 131 6.05 3.31 -8.46
N LEU A 132 5.99 3.89 -7.26
CA LEU A 132 6.88 4.98 -6.88
C LEU A 132 8.22 4.40 -6.45
N ASP A 133 9.26 4.61 -7.25
CA ASP A 133 10.61 4.15 -6.94
C ASP A 133 11.35 5.21 -6.14
N LEU A 134 11.89 4.80 -4.98
CA LEU A 134 12.62 5.69 -4.08
C LEU A 134 13.74 4.92 -3.39
N PRO A 135 15.00 5.42 -3.42
CA PRO A 135 16.10 4.85 -2.64
C PRO A 135 15.80 4.86 -1.14
N PRO A 136 16.22 3.80 -0.39
CA PRO A 136 16.04 3.73 1.05
C PRO A 136 16.58 4.94 1.82
N GLU A 137 17.69 5.52 1.37
CA GLU A 137 18.34 6.68 1.99
C GLU A 137 17.42 7.90 1.98
N VAL A 138 16.79 8.17 0.83
CA VAL A 138 15.85 9.28 0.67
C VAL A 138 14.55 9.02 1.45
N ALA A 139 14.11 7.76 1.51
CA ALA A 139 12.97 7.37 2.32
C ALA A 139 13.25 7.59 3.82
N TRP A 140 14.47 7.29 4.28
CA TRP A 140 14.91 7.50 5.65
C TRP A 140 14.94 8.98 6.04
N GLU A 141 15.47 9.84 5.16
CA GLU A 141 15.41 11.30 5.35
C GLU A 141 13.97 11.80 5.48
N ARG A 142 13.07 11.32 4.61
CA ARG A 142 11.63 11.65 4.66
C ARG A 142 10.94 11.10 5.90
N ALA A 143 11.44 10.01 6.46
CA ALA A 143 11.02 9.45 7.74
C ALA A 143 11.57 10.24 8.94
N GLN A 144 12.21 11.40 8.71
CA GLN A 144 12.86 12.19 9.75
C GLN A 144 13.84 11.35 10.56
N TRP A 145 14.76 10.68 9.85
CA TRP A 145 15.81 9.83 10.44
C TRP A 145 15.25 8.76 11.38
N GLY A 146 14.13 8.17 11.01
CA GLY A 146 13.47 7.08 11.72
C GLY A 146 12.48 7.52 12.80
N SER A 147 12.38 8.81 13.15
CA SER A 147 11.48 9.29 14.21
C SER A 147 9.97 9.10 13.87
N ARG A 148 9.63 8.90 12.60
CA ARG A 148 8.25 8.68 12.12
C ARG A 148 7.93 7.23 11.84
N LEU A 149 8.86 6.30 12.06
CA LEU A 149 8.63 4.89 11.82
C LEU A 149 7.68 4.29 12.86
N ASN A 150 6.84 3.39 12.40
CA ASN A 150 6.13 2.45 13.25
C ASN A 150 6.81 1.07 13.21
N ALA A 151 6.41 0.18 14.11
CA ALA A 151 7.01 -1.14 14.26
C ALA A 151 6.92 -2.02 12.99
N PHE A 152 5.98 -1.74 12.10
CA PHE A 152 5.78 -2.49 10.84
C PHE A 152 6.62 -1.94 9.68
N GLU A 153 7.57 -1.04 9.91
CA GLU A 153 8.36 -0.35 8.88
C GLU A 153 9.87 -0.59 8.99
N HIS A 154 10.32 -1.42 9.91
CA HIS A 154 11.73 -1.78 10.09
C HIS A 154 11.89 -3.18 10.68
N TYR A 155 13.07 -3.78 10.53
CA TYR A 155 13.47 -4.95 11.30
C TYR A 155 14.04 -4.51 12.67
N GLY A 156 13.97 -5.44 13.64
CA GLY A 156 14.51 -5.24 14.97
C GLY A 156 13.55 -4.54 15.95
N PRO A 157 13.91 -4.52 17.25
CA PRO A 157 13.02 -4.07 18.31
C PRO A 157 12.86 -2.56 18.40
N VAL A 158 13.80 -1.79 17.81
CA VAL A 158 13.79 -0.33 17.81
C VAL A 158 14.04 0.20 16.39
N PRO A 159 13.47 1.35 16.03
CA PRO A 159 13.75 2.00 14.76
C PRO A 159 15.23 2.29 14.59
N GLY A 160 15.81 1.87 13.46
CA GLY A 160 17.20 2.13 13.12
C GLY A 160 17.40 2.05 11.60
N TRP A 161 18.45 2.74 11.12
CA TRP A 161 18.77 2.78 9.69
C TRP A 161 18.92 1.38 9.07
N GLU A 162 19.70 0.51 9.71
CA GLU A 162 20.00 -0.82 9.17
C GLU A 162 18.71 -1.65 8.97
N GLY A 163 17.87 -1.73 10.02
CA GLY A 163 16.61 -2.48 9.95
C GLY A 163 15.62 -1.88 8.96
N PHE A 164 15.57 -0.55 8.85
CA PHE A 164 14.74 0.13 7.85
C PHE A 164 15.26 -0.13 6.44
N ALA A 165 16.54 0.13 6.17
CA ALA A 165 17.13 -0.01 4.85
C ALA A 165 17.05 -1.44 4.32
N GLU A 166 17.31 -2.44 5.19
CA GLU A 166 17.16 -3.84 4.83
C GLU A 166 15.71 -4.17 4.43
N LEU A 167 14.71 -3.77 5.23
CA LEU A 167 13.31 -4.02 4.90
C LEU A 167 12.91 -3.38 3.58
N GLN A 168 13.25 -2.09 3.36
CA GLN A 168 12.89 -1.37 2.13
C GLN A 168 13.58 -1.99 0.91
N SER A 169 14.86 -2.38 1.01
CA SER A 169 15.61 -3.00 -0.08
C SER A 169 15.04 -4.39 -0.48
N ARG A 170 14.59 -5.17 0.51
CA ARG A 170 13.95 -6.48 0.25
C ARG A 170 12.51 -6.35 -0.24
N MET A 171 11.82 -5.27 0.11
CA MET A 171 10.42 -5.06 -0.25
C MET A 171 10.24 -4.86 -1.76
N ARG A 172 11.14 -4.11 -2.42
CA ARG A 172 11.06 -3.85 -3.86
C ARG A 172 11.04 -5.14 -4.70
N PRO A 173 12.05 -6.03 -4.63
CA PRO A 173 12.04 -7.27 -5.42
C PRO A 173 10.84 -8.17 -5.06
N ALA A 174 10.45 -8.26 -3.80
CA ALA A 174 9.31 -9.06 -3.38
C ALA A 174 7.97 -8.51 -3.93
N ILE A 175 7.81 -7.19 -4.01
CA ILE A 175 6.64 -6.59 -4.68
C ILE A 175 6.66 -6.88 -6.17
N MET A 176 7.81 -6.77 -6.86
CA MET A 176 7.93 -7.05 -8.28
C MET A 176 7.58 -8.51 -8.61
N GLU A 177 7.92 -9.44 -7.73
CA GLU A 177 7.52 -10.84 -7.84
C GLU A 177 5.99 -11.02 -7.72
N GLU A 178 5.35 -10.38 -6.74
CA GLU A 178 3.90 -10.50 -6.51
C GLU A 178 3.05 -9.84 -7.62
N ILE A 179 3.58 -8.83 -8.32
CA ILE A 179 2.88 -8.17 -9.43
C ILE A 179 3.34 -8.67 -10.81
N ALA A 180 4.11 -9.76 -10.86
CA ALA A 180 4.62 -10.30 -12.13
C ALA A 180 3.46 -10.58 -13.10
N GLY A 181 3.61 -10.06 -14.33
CA GLY A 181 2.58 -10.19 -15.38
C GLY A 181 1.54 -9.06 -15.42
N LEU A 182 1.52 -8.15 -14.45
CA LEU A 182 0.68 -6.95 -14.52
C LEU A 182 1.39 -5.82 -15.30
N PRO A 183 0.65 -4.99 -16.05
CA PRO A 183 1.18 -3.75 -16.61
C PRO A 183 1.78 -2.88 -15.51
N LEU A 184 3.03 -2.43 -15.69
CA LEU A 184 3.79 -1.69 -14.68
C LEU A 184 4.31 -0.37 -15.23
N VAL A 185 4.05 0.71 -14.52
CA VAL A 185 4.67 2.03 -14.75
C VAL A 185 5.47 2.41 -13.50
N VAL A 186 6.77 2.62 -13.67
CA VAL A 186 7.67 3.05 -12.59
C VAL A 186 7.90 4.54 -12.68
N LEU A 187 7.64 5.26 -11.58
CA LEU A 187 7.84 6.71 -11.47
C LEU A 187 8.94 7.00 -10.45
N ASP A 188 9.89 7.87 -10.81
CA ASP A 188 10.92 8.33 -9.88
C ASP A 188 10.30 9.27 -8.82
N ALA A 189 10.19 8.80 -7.61
CA ALA A 189 9.61 9.58 -6.51
C ALA A 189 10.50 10.75 -6.02
N ARG A 190 11.70 10.93 -6.62
CA ARG A 190 12.57 12.11 -6.40
C ARG A 190 12.17 13.27 -7.31
N ALA A 191 11.50 12.97 -8.43
CA ALA A 191 11.07 13.96 -9.42
C ALA A 191 10.04 14.87 -8.85
N GLY A 192 10.04 15.77 -8.12
CA GLY A 192 9.07 16.70 -7.55
C GLY A 192 7.59 16.27 -7.62
N GLN A 193 6.85 16.59 -6.59
CA GLN A 193 5.47 16.13 -6.39
C GLN A 193 4.56 16.40 -7.62
N ARG A 194 4.67 17.60 -8.22
CA ARG A 194 3.84 17.97 -9.39
C ARG A 194 4.15 17.12 -10.62
N THR A 195 5.42 16.80 -10.86
CA THR A 195 5.84 15.96 -11.98
C THR A 195 5.26 14.55 -11.83
N VAL A 196 5.45 13.94 -10.65
CA VAL A 196 4.94 12.60 -10.35
C VAL A 196 3.41 12.55 -10.48
N ALA A 197 2.70 13.58 -10.00
CA ALA A 197 1.24 13.64 -10.11
C ALA A 197 0.77 13.79 -11.57
N ALA A 198 1.44 14.61 -12.37
CA ALA A 198 1.12 14.75 -13.80
C ALA A 198 1.36 13.46 -14.57
N GLU A 199 2.43 12.71 -14.27
CA GLU A 199 2.72 11.42 -14.90
C GLU A 199 1.69 10.36 -14.47
N ALA A 200 1.39 10.23 -13.19
CA ALA A 200 0.37 9.32 -12.70
C ALA A 200 -1.02 9.63 -13.29
N GLY A 201 -1.38 10.91 -13.38
CA GLY A 201 -2.64 11.34 -13.99
C GLY A 201 -2.75 10.97 -15.47
N ARG A 202 -1.66 11.10 -16.24
CA ARG A 202 -1.62 10.66 -17.66
C ARG A 202 -1.82 9.14 -17.79
N VAL A 203 -1.19 8.36 -16.93
CA VAL A 203 -1.35 6.89 -16.92
C VAL A 203 -2.82 6.53 -16.66
N LEU A 204 -3.43 7.12 -15.65
CA LEU A 204 -4.83 6.84 -15.29
C LEU A 204 -5.80 7.29 -16.39
N ALA A 205 -5.57 8.44 -17.01
CA ALA A 205 -6.41 8.93 -18.12
C ALA A 205 -6.35 8.01 -19.35
N SER A 206 -5.17 7.45 -19.68
CA SER A 206 -5.01 6.52 -20.79
C SER A 206 -5.70 5.17 -20.55
N ALA A 207 -5.86 4.76 -19.29
CA ALA A 207 -6.50 3.51 -18.91
C ALA A 207 -8.03 3.51 -19.12
N VAL A 208 -8.66 4.69 -19.10
CA VAL A 208 -10.12 4.83 -19.34
C VAL A 208 -10.47 4.73 -20.83
N VAL A 209 -9.51 4.99 -21.71
CA VAL A 209 -9.73 5.07 -23.17
C VAL A 209 -9.49 3.73 -23.87
N ALA A 210 -8.92 2.74 -23.20
CA ALA A 210 -8.72 1.42 -23.77
C ALA A 210 -10.06 0.64 -23.80
N PRO A 211 -10.56 0.24 -25.00
CA PRO A 211 -11.83 -0.45 -25.17
C PRO A 211 -11.81 -1.88 -24.61
#